data_af73ec8ca49b60be24e8b9d4a425abf9
#
_entry.id   af73ec8ca49b60be24e8b9d4a425abf9
#
_cell.length_a   1.000
_cell.length_b   1.000
_cell.length_c   1.000
_cell.angle_alpha   90.00
_cell.angle_beta   90.00
_cell.angle_gamma   90.00
#
_symmetry.space_group_name_H-M   'P 1'
#
loop_
_entity.id
_entity.type
_entity.pdbx_description
1 polymer ?
#
loop_
_entity_poly.entity_id
_entity_poly.type
_entity_poly.pdbx_seq_one_letter_code
_entity_poly.pdbx_strand_id
1 'polypeptide(L)' 'MLQKFQGFGFGKQLFEFALELAEKNGFSWAWLGVWEHNTKAQSFYNRYGFEKFSQHHFMVGQKVDTDWLLRKKLR' A
#
# COMPACT_ATOMS: atom_id res chain seq x y z
N MET A 1 -9.88 -5.48 -3.56
CA MET A 1 -8.42 -5.44 -3.33
C MET A 1 -7.80 -4.29 -4.09
N LEU A 2 -7.00 -3.52 -3.43
CA LEU A 2 -6.32 -2.40 -4.07
C LEU A 2 -5.16 -2.91 -4.88
N GLN A 3 -5.05 -2.41 -6.10
CA GLN A 3 -3.91 -2.72 -6.91
C GLN A 3 -2.73 -1.85 -6.51
N LYS A 4 -1.55 -2.31 -6.88
CA LYS A 4 -0.35 -1.54 -6.69
C LYS A 4 -0.36 -0.32 -7.57
N PHE A 5 -0.21 0.84 -6.98
CA PHE A 5 -0.02 2.07 -7.74
C PHE A 5 1.45 2.45 -7.67
N GLN A 6 2.04 2.65 -8.82
CA GLN A 6 3.38 3.19 -8.91
C GLN A 6 3.29 4.69 -8.70
N GLY A 7 4.33 5.28 -8.18
CA GLY A 7 4.31 6.69 -7.79
C GLY A 7 4.40 7.66 -8.95
N PHE A 8 3.40 7.68 -9.80
CA PHE A 8 3.31 8.64 -10.88
C PHE A 8 2.50 9.84 -10.45
N GLY A 9 2.62 10.94 -11.18
CA GLY A 9 2.02 12.19 -10.79
C GLY A 9 0.51 12.12 -10.55
N PHE A 10 -0.21 11.38 -11.36
CA PHE A 10 -1.65 11.24 -11.19
C PHE A 10 -2.04 10.11 -10.24
N GLY A 11 -1.07 9.36 -9.77
CA GLY A 11 -1.32 8.22 -8.88
C GLY A 11 -1.97 8.62 -7.57
N LYS A 12 -1.65 9.82 -7.09
CA LYS A 12 -2.24 10.32 -5.85
C LYS A 12 -3.75 10.44 -5.95
N GLN A 13 -4.25 11.00 -7.04
CA GLN A 13 -5.69 11.17 -7.24
C GLN A 13 -6.38 9.82 -7.39
N LEU A 14 -5.79 8.92 -8.14
CA LEU A 14 -6.34 7.58 -8.30
C LEU A 14 -6.38 6.82 -6.98
N PHE A 15 -5.34 6.99 -6.20
CA PHE A 15 -5.26 6.33 -4.90
C PHE A 15 -6.33 6.84 -3.95
N GLU A 16 -6.52 8.15 -3.90
CA GLU A 16 -7.56 8.77 -3.07
C GLU A 16 -8.95 8.32 -3.52
N PHE A 17 -9.16 8.26 -4.82
CA PHE A 17 -10.42 7.80 -5.37
C PHE A 17 -10.69 6.34 -5.00
N ALA A 18 -9.66 5.50 -5.07
CA ALA A 18 -9.79 4.09 -4.73
C ALA A 18 -10.15 3.89 -3.25
N LEU A 19 -9.52 4.67 -2.36
CA LEU A 19 -9.84 4.61 -0.94
C LEU A 19 -11.27 5.05 -0.66
N GLU A 20 -11.68 6.12 -1.29
CA GLU A 20 -13.04 6.64 -1.14
C GLU A 20 -14.06 5.62 -1.63
N LEU A 21 -13.77 4.99 -2.76
CA LEU A 21 -14.65 3.98 -3.32
C LEU A 21 -14.75 2.76 -2.42
N ALA A 22 -13.63 2.32 -1.87
CA ALA A 22 -13.61 1.19 -0.95
C ALA A 22 -14.42 1.48 0.31
N GLU A 23 -14.30 2.69 0.83
CA GLU A 23 -15.08 3.10 2.00
C GLU A 23 -16.58 3.13 1.69
N LYS A 24 -16.94 3.66 0.54
CA LYS A 24 -18.34 3.70 0.09
C LYS A 24 -18.94 2.32 -0.08
N ASN A 25 -18.14 1.36 -0.51
CA ASN A 25 -18.61 -0.01 -0.73
C ASN A 25 -18.60 -0.84 0.54
N GLY A 26 -18.31 -0.24 1.68
CA GLY A 26 -18.43 -0.90 2.96
C GLY A 26 -17.23 -1.73 3.38
N PHE A 27 -16.10 -1.58 2.72
CA PHE A 27 -14.89 -2.28 3.15
C PHE A 27 -14.35 -1.64 4.43
N SER A 28 -13.99 -2.49 5.38
CA SER A 28 -13.49 -2.01 6.67
C SER A 28 -12.01 -1.70 6.64
N TRP A 29 -11.26 -2.35 5.76
CA TRP A 29 -9.81 -2.25 5.70
C TRP A 29 -9.33 -2.16 4.27
N ALA A 30 -8.26 -1.40 4.08
CA ALA A 30 -7.47 -1.41 2.86
C ALA A 30 -6.06 -1.85 3.21
N TRP A 31 -5.45 -2.67 2.37
CA TRP A 31 -4.08 -3.11 2.61
C TRP A 31 -3.34 -3.22 1.28
N LEU A 32 -2.01 -3.12 1.38
CA LEU A 32 -1.15 -3.14 0.20
C LEU A 32 0.24 -3.62 0.59
N GLY A 33 1.02 -3.96 -0.42
CA GLY A 33 2.42 -4.31 -0.24
C GLY A 33 3.32 -3.22 -0.79
N VAL A 34 4.43 -2.97 -0.13
CA VAL A 34 5.43 -2.01 -0.60
C VAL A 34 6.82 -2.59 -0.34
N TRP A 35 7.72 -2.42 -1.31
CA TRP A 35 9.09 -2.88 -1.18
C TRP A 35 9.78 -2.15 -0.04
N GLU A 36 10.55 -2.89 0.77
CA GLU A 36 11.14 -2.34 1.98
C GLU A 36 12.09 -1.17 1.72
N HIS A 37 12.67 -1.10 0.54
CA HIS A 37 13.59 -0.02 0.17
C HIS A 37 12.90 1.15 -0.53
N ASN A 38 11.61 1.06 -0.74
CA ASN A 38 10.87 2.14 -1.37
C ASN A 38 10.37 3.13 -0.33
N THR A 39 11.29 3.95 0.16
CA THR A 39 10.98 4.88 1.25
C THR A 39 9.98 5.96 0.84
N LYS A 40 9.98 6.35 -0.44
CA LYS A 40 9.02 7.33 -0.94
C LYS A 40 7.60 6.80 -0.85
N ALA A 41 7.39 5.56 -1.27
CA ALA A 41 6.07 4.95 -1.21
C ALA A 41 5.63 4.75 0.23
N GLN A 42 6.55 4.32 1.09
CA GLN A 42 6.24 4.14 2.51
C GLN A 42 5.77 5.45 3.13
N SER A 43 6.47 6.54 2.86
CA SER A 43 6.09 7.86 3.38
C SER A 43 4.74 8.30 2.82
N PHE A 44 4.52 8.06 1.53
CA PHE A 44 3.27 8.41 0.88
C PHE A 44 2.09 7.71 1.54
N TYR A 45 2.19 6.40 1.72
CA TYR A 45 1.09 5.63 2.31
C TYR A 45 0.92 5.94 3.79
N ASN A 46 2.01 6.20 4.48
CA ASN A 46 1.94 6.57 5.90
C ASN A 46 1.16 7.86 6.10
N ARG A 47 1.28 8.80 5.19
CA ARG A 47 0.50 10.05 5.25
C ARG A 47 -1.00 9.81 5.16
N TYR A 48 -1.39 8.73 4.49
CA TYR A 48 -2.81 8.36 4.36
C TYR A 48 -3.30 7.50 5.50
N GLY A 49 -2.44 7.24 6.48
CA GLY A 49 -2.84 6.47 7.65
C GLY A 49 -2.58 4.99 7.55
N PHE A 50 -1.83 4.56 6.54
CA PHE A 50 -1.44 3.17 6.44
C PHE A 50 -0.32 2.87 7.43
N GLU A 51 -0.40 1.71 8.06
CA GLU A 51 0.59 1.27 9.03
C GLU A 51 1.11 -0.10 8.66
N LYS A 52 2.40 -0.31 8.88
CA LYS A 52 3.00 -1.61 8.69
C LYS A 52 2.47 -2.58 9.74
N PHE A 53 1.96 -3.72 9.31
CA PHE A 53 1.49 -4.74 10.24
C PHE A 53 2.21 -6.08 10.03
N SER A 54 2.88 -6.27 8.90
CA SER A 54 3.58 -7.51 8.63
C SER A 54 4.60 -7.28 7.52
N GLN A 55 5.35 -8.31 7.21
CA GLN A 55 6.27 -8.27 6.07
C GLN A 55 6.31 -9.65 5.45
N HIS A 56 6.67 -9.69 4.19
CA HIS A 56 6.70 -10.91 3.41
C HIS A 56 8.04 -11.01 2.69
N HIS A 57 8.71 -12.15 2.87
CA HIS A 57 9.97 -12.42 2.21
C HIS A 57 9.74 -13.25 0.96
N PHE A 58 10.45 -12.92 -0.10
CA PHE A 58 10.35 -13.70 -1.33
C PHE A 58 11.71 -13.76 -2.02
N MET A 59 11.87 -14.79 -2.82
CA MET A 59 13.13 -15.02 -3.54
C MET A 59 13.02 -14.43 -4.95
N VAL A 60 14.06 -13.68 -5.32
CA VAL A 60 14.21 -13.21 -6.70
C VAL A 60 15.57 -13.68 -7.16
N GLY A 61 15.60 -14.78 -7.90
CA GLY A 61 16.84 -15.44 -8.25
C GLY A 61 17.51 -15.99 -6.99
N GLN A 62 18.72 -15.53 -6.70
CA GLN A 62 19.45 -15.94 -5.50
C GLN A 62 19.34 -14.92 -4.38
N LYS A 63 18.50 -13.90 -4.57
CA LYS A 63 18.38 -12.80 -3.63
C LYS A 63 17.04 -12.85 -2.92
N VAL A 64 17.06 -12.56 -1.63
CA VAL A 64 15.83 -12.47 -0.84
C VAL A 64 15.44 -10.99 -0.74
N ASP A 65 14.23 -10.68 -1.20
CA ASP A 65 13.65 -9.35 -1.05
C ASP A 65 12.50 -9.42 -0.06
N THR A 66 12.17 -8.27 0.48
CA THR A 66 11.11 -8.16 1.48
C THR A 66 10.13 -7.07 1.09
N ASP A 67 8.85 -7.40 1.13
CA ASP A 67 7.78 -6.42 1.01
C ASP A 67 7.17 -6.20 2.39
N TRP A 68 6.88 -4.94 2.70
CA TRP A 68 6.12 -4.59 3.88
C TRP A 68 4.64 -4.62 3.55
N LEU A 69 3.85 -5.17 4.45
CA LEU A 69 2.41 -5.17 4.32
C LEU A 69 1.85 -4.05 5.18
N LEU A 70 1.16 -3.14 4.54
CA LEU A 70 0.57 -1.97 5.20
C LEU A 70 -0.93 -2.07 5.14
N ARG A 71 -1.60 -1.56 6.16
CA ARG A 71 -3.05 -1.54 6.19
C ARG A 71 -3.56 -0.24 6.77
N LYS A 72 -4.80 0.08 6.42
CA LYS A 72 -5.49 1.26 6.93
C LYS A 72 -6.92 0.88 7.24
N LYS A 73 -7.39 1.27 8.40
CA LYS A 73 -8.78 1.08 8.78
C LYS A 73 -9.62 2.16 8.12
N LEU A 74 -10.65 1.75 7.39
CA LEU A 74 -11.53 2.66 6.66
C LEU A 74 -12.80 3.00 7.44
N ARG A 75 -13.22 2.10 8.33
CA ARG A 75 -14.46 2.29 9.06
C ARG A 75 -14.30 1.97 10.51
#